data_ef9eae2f424db7e6c16532ebca2e88e8
#
_entry.id   ef9eae2f424db7e6c16532ebca2e88e8
#
_cell.length_a   1.000
_cell.length_b   1.000
_cell.length_c   1.000
_cell.angle_alpha   90.00
_cell.angle_beta   90.00
_cell.angle_gamma   90.00
#
_symmetry.space_group_name_H-M   'P 1'
#
loop_
_entity.id
_entity.type
_entity.pdbx_description
1 polymer ?
#
loop_
_entity_poly.entity_id
_entity_poly.type
_entity_poly.pdbx_seq_one_letter_code
_entity_poly.pdbx_strand_id
1 'polypeptide(L)'
;MSTSSVLGKDWVSKTYNEESVNFLKDNLNLSEITSKLIAIRKIKVADVNLFLKPKIKNLIPDPFILKDMEKAVSRTVESIQKKNKIGIFGDYDVDGATSTAILGNYFTEIN
;
A
#
# COMPACT_ATOMS: atom_id res chain seq x y z
N MET A 1 13.03 17.32 25.43
CA MET A 1 13.66 16.47 26.46
C MET A 1 14.13 15.21 25.76
N SER A 2 15.41 14.89 25.80
CA SER A 2 15.90 13.60 25.31
C SER A 2 15.76 12.60 26.47
N THR A 3 15.08 11.51 26.24
CA THR A 3 14.99 10.39 27.19
C THR A 3 15.94 9.30 26.70
N SER A 4 16.98 9.03 27.45
CA SER A 4 17.90 7.94 27.14
C SER A 4 17.21 6.60 27.38
N SER A 5 17.32 5.67 26.46
CA SER A 5 16.80 4.32 26.59
C SER A 5 17.71 3.45 27.45
N VAL A 6 17.21 2.32 27.93
CA VAL A 6 18.00 1.32 28.68
C VAL A 6 19.25 0.85 27.91
N LEU A 7 19.21 0.93 26.56
CA LEU A 7 20.34 0.58 25.68
C LEU A 7 21.25 1.77 25.38
N GLY A 8 21.17 2.89 26.12
CA GLY A 8 21.99 4.08 25.92
C GLY A 8 21.71 4.85 24.63
N LYS A 9 20.55 4.64 24.00
CA LYS A 9 20.13 5.39 22.80
C LYS A 9 19.24 6.55 23.20
N ASP A 10 19.47 7.71 22.62
CA ASP A 10 18.63 8.88 22.84
C ASP A 10 17.38 8.81 21.94
N TRP A 11 16.22 9.06 22.56
CA TRP A 11 14.96 9.20 21.85
C TRP A 11 14.79 10.65 21.41
N VAL A 12 14.77 10.88 20.12
CA VAL A 12 14.57 12.21 19.54
C VAL A 12 13.21 12.23 18.83
N SER A 13 12.33 13.12 19.28
CA SER A 13 11.05 13.35 18.61
C SER A 13 11.28 14.01 17.25
N LYS A 14 10.60 13.50 16.21
CA LYS A 14 10.57 14.19 14.93
C LYS A 14 9.80 15.50 15.06
N THR A 15 10.26 16.52 14.36
CA THR A 15 9.59 17.82 14.29
C THR A 15 8.29 17.72 13.51
N TYR A 16 7.29 18.45 13.94
CA TYR A 16 5.99 18.58 13.30
C TYR A 16 5.44 20.00 13.46
N ASN A 17 4.44 20.36 12.66
CA ASN A 17 3.78 21.66 12.77
C ASN A 17 2.61 21.56 13.76
N GLU A 18 2.65 22.35 14.84
CA GLU A 18 1.62 22.36 15.89
C GLU A 18 0.26 22.83 15.38
N GLU A 19 0.22 23.78 14.46
CA GLU A 19 -1.03 24.29 13.87
C GLU A 19 -1.73 23.15 13.09
N SER A 20 -0.96 22.34 12.35
CA SER A 20 -1.47 21.17 11.64
C SER A 20 -2.03 20.13 12.61
N VAL A 21 -1.38 19.89 13.74
CA VAL A 21 -1.87 18.96 14.77
C VAL A 21 -3.18 19.46 15.36
N ASN A 22 -3.27 20.73 15.74
CA ASN A 22 -4.49 21.32 16.29
C ASN A 22 -5.62 21.28 15.26
N PHE A 23 -5.35 21.66 14.02
CA PHE A 23 -6.34 21.57 12.95
C PHE A 23 -6.91 20.15 12.80
N LEU A 24 -6.07 19.11 12.81
CA LEU A 24 -6.48 17.70 12.67
C LEU A 24 -7.32 17.23 13.87
N LYS A 25 -6.98 17.68 15.08
CA LYS A 25 -7.76 17.39 16.27
C LYS A 25 -9.15 18.02 16.21
N ASP A 26 -9.19 19.33 15.91
CA ASP A 26 -10.42 20.11 16.02
C ASP A 26 -11.40 19.85 14.87
N ASN A 27 -10.90 19.66 13.65
CA ASN A 27 -11.74 19.51 12.46
C ASN A 27 -12.00 18.06 12.07
N LEU A 28 -11.11 17.12 12.41
CA LEU A 28 -11.28 15.71 12.07
C LEU A 28 -11.49 14.81 13.30
N ASN A 29 -11.60 15.41 14.48
CA ASN A 29 -11.81 14.73 15.77
C ASN A 29 -10.81 13.57 16.00
N LEU A 30 -9.54 13.80 15.63
CA LEU A 30 -8.48 12.82 15.78
C LEU A 30 -7.81 12.95 17.14
N SER A 31 -7.30 11.83 17.66
CA SER A 31 -6.49 11.86 18.88
C SER A 31 -5.21 12.67 18.65
N GLU A 32 -4.64 13.23 19.71
CA GLU A 32 -3.39 13.99 19.64
C GLU A 32 -2.25 13.16 19.03
N ILE A 33 -2.13 11.89 19.42
CA ILE A 33 -1.10 11.00 18.89
C ILE A 33 -1.28 10.78 17.39
N THR A 34 -2.49 10.50 16.94
CA THR A 34 -2.81 10.30 15.51
C THR A 34 -2.50 11.56 14.71
N SER A 35 -2.90 12.73 15.23
CA SER A 35 -2.66 14.02 14.58
C SER A 35 -1.16 14.31 14.45
N LYS A 36 -0.38 14.07 15.50
CA LYS A 36 1.09 14.18 15.44
C LYS A 36 1.72 13.26 14.41
N LEU A 37 1.29 11.99 14.36
CA LEU A 37 1.80 11.02 13.39
C LEU A 37 1.48 11.42 11.93
N ILE A 38 0.30 11.97 11.68
CA ILE A 38 -0.11 12.48 10.37
C ILE A 38 0.73 13.71 9.99
N ALA A 39 0.90 14.66 10.92
CA ALA A 39 1.70 15.86 10.72
C ALA A 39 3.18 15.53 10.45
N ILE A 40 3.77 14.60 11.20
CA ILE A 40 5.14 14.10 10.99
C ILE A 40 5.31 13.51 9.58
N ARG A 41 4.30 12.82 9.07
CA ARG A 41 4.29 12.19 7.73
C ARG A 41 3.93 13.16 6.62
N LYS A 42 3.60 14.40 6.96
CA LYS A 42 3.19 15.45 6.01
C LYS A 42 2.02 15.02 5.11
N ILE A 43 1.09 14.23 5.65
CA ILE A 43 -0.11 13.83 4.91
C ILE A 43 -0.98 15.07 4.71
N LYS A 44 -1.41 15.30 3.47
CA LYS A 44 -2.31 16.42 3.16
C LYS A 44 -3.68 16.17 3.81
N VAL A 45 -4.32 17.23 4.29
CA VAL A 45 -5.63 17.15 4.96
C VAL A 45 -6.67 16.41 4.12
N ALA A 46 -6.68 16.65 2.80
CA ALA A 46 -7.58 15.99 1.85
C ALA A 46 -7.40 14.45 1.83
N ASP A 47 -6.20 13.97 2.09
CA ASP A 47 -5.83 12.56 1.99
C ASP A 47 -5.95 11.82 3.34
N VAL A 48 -6.18 12.53 4.45
CA VAL A 48 -6.18 11.94 5.80
C VAL A 48 -7.20 10.83 5.94
N ASN A 49 -8.41 11.02 5.46
CA ASN A 49 -9.46 10.00 5.54
C ASN A 49 -9.11 8.74 4.74
N LEU A 50 -8.53 8.92 3.56
CA LEU A 50 -8.08 7.81 2.71
C LEU A 50 -6.89 7.09 3.34
N PHE A 51 -5.98 7.82 3.96
CA PHE A 51 -4.82 7.29 4.67
C PHE A 51 -5.23 6.48 5.91
N LEU A 52 -6.19 6.95 6.70
CA LEU A 52 -6.66 6.30 7.91
C LEU A 52 -7.60 5.11 7.64
N LYS A 53 -8.34 5.14 6.53
CA LYS A 53 -9.28 4.09 6.12
C LYS A 53 -9.01 3.67 4.68
N PRO A 54 -7.85 3.07 4.40
CA PRO A 54 -7.49 2.66 3.06
C PRO A 54 -8.41 1.54 2.59
N LYS A 55 -9.03 1.72 1.44
CA LYS A 55 -9.78 0.66 0.75
C LYS A 55 -9.06 0.33 -0.54
N ILE A 56 -8.82 -0.95 -0.78
CA ILE A 56 -8.16 -1.45 -2.00
C ILE A 56 -8.82 -0.84 -3.25
N LYS A 57 -10.15 -0.85 -3.31
CA LYS A 57 -10.92 -0.27 -4.44
C LYS A 57 -10.55 1.17 -4.78
N ASN A 58 -10.13 1.96 -3.78
CA ASN A 58 -9.83 3.38 -3.94
C ASN A 58 -8.34 3.67 -4.15
N LEU A 59 -7.48 2.69 -3.93
CA LEU A 59 -6.02 2.85 -3.90
C LEU A 59 -5.29 2.04 -4.96
N ILE A 60 -5.91 0.99 -5.50
CA ILE A 60 -5.31 0.25 -6.62
C ILE A 60 -5.35 1.15 -7.86
N PRO A 61 -4.17 1.50 -8.41
CA PRO A 61 -4.11 2.20 -9.69
C PRO A 61 -4.52 1.27 -10.83
N ASP A 62 -4.81 1.85 -11.99
CA ASP A 62 -5.02 1.08 -13.21
C ASP A 62 -3.76 0.24 -13.49
N PRO A 63 -3.85 -1.09 -13.59
CA PRO A 63 -2.70 -1.94 -13.86
C PRO A 63 -2.00 -1.63 -15.19
N PHE A 64 -2.67 -1.00 -16.14
CA PHE A 64 -2.07 -0.61 -17.42
C PHE A 64 -1.04 0.54 -17.31
N ILE A 65 -0.90 1.19 -16.15
CA ILE A 65 0.23 2.10 -15.90
C ILE A 65 1.57 1.37 -15.76
N LEU A 66 1.54 0.05 -15.51
CA LEU A 66 2.76 -0.74 -15.42
C LEU A 66 3.37 -0.93 -16.80
N LYS A 67 4.71 -0.79 -16.87
CA LYS A 67 5.45 -0.99 -18.10
C LYS A 67 5.15 -2.37 -18.70
N ASP A 68 4.91 -2.40 -20.00
CA ASP A 68 4.64 -3.60 -20.78
C ASP A 68 3.40 -4.43 -20.37
N MET A 69 2.51 -3.89 -19.52
CA MET A 69 1.29 -4.59 -19.10
C MET A 69 0.41 -4.98 -20.28
N GLU A 70 0.23 -4.09 -21.25
CA GLU A 70 -0.55 -4.36 -22.43
C GLU A 70 -0.02 -5.55 -23.24
N LYS A 71 1.29 -5.65 -23.41
CA LYS A 71 1.95 -6.79 -24.07
C LYS A 71 1.77 -8.08 -23.27
N ALA A 72 1.91 -7.99 -21.92
CA ALA A 72 1.74 -9.14 -21.05
C ALA A 72 0.30 -9.69 -21.14
N VAL A 73 -0.68 -8.81 -21.07
CA VAL A 73 -2.10 -9.18 -21.22
C VAL A 73 -2.38 -9.80 -22.57
N SER A 74 -1.96 -9.16 -23.67
CA SER A 74 -2.16 -9.68 -25.03
C SER A 74 -1.54 -11.06 -25.20
N ARG A 75 -0.31 -11.26 -24.70
CA ARG A 75 0.38 -12.56 -24.78
C ARG A 75 -0.32 -13.63 -23.93
N THR A 76 -0.83 -13.26 -22.76
CA THR A 76 -1.58 -14.18 -21.89
C THR A 76 -2.89 -14.62 -22.56
N VAL A 77 -3.65 -13.68 -23.11
CA VAL A 77 -4.90 -13.96 -23.82
C VAL A 77 -4.65 -14.90 -25.02
N GLU A 78 -3.62 -14.63 -25.81
CA GLU A 78 -3.22 -15.52 -26.90
C GLU A 78 -2.90 -16.94 -26.41
N SER A 79 -2.19 -17.05 -25.30
CA SER A 79 -1.82 -18.35 -24.71
C SER A 79 -3.04 -19.13 -24.22
N ILE A 80 -4.02 -18.45 -23.62
CA ILE A 80 -5.29 -19.05 -23.21
C ILE A 80 -6.05 -19.56 -24.44
N GLN A 81 -6.21 -18.72 -25.47
CA GLN A 81 -6.92 -19.07 -26.70
C GLN A 81 -6.30 -20.27 -27.44
N LYS A 82 -4.97 -20.35 -27.41
CA LYS A 82 -4.22 -21.46 -28.04
C LYS A 82 -4.07 -22.67 -27.13
N LYS A 83 -4.65 -22.64 -25.91
CA LYS A 83 -4.51 -23.71 -24.91
C LYS A 83 -3.05 -24.07 -24.59
N ASN A 84 -2.19 -23.06 -24.58
CA ASN A 84 -0.79 -23.23 -24.21
C ASN A 84 -0.66 -23.48 -22.71
N LYS A 85 0.41 -24.18 -22.31
CA LYS A 85 0.78 -24.28 -20.91
C LYS A 85 1.30 -22.92 -20.43
N ILE A 86 0.74 -22.42 -19.33
CA ILE A 86 1.14 -21.19 -18.66
C ILE A 86 1.85 -21.58 -17.37
N GLY A 87 3.13 -21.22 -17.25
CA GLY A 87 3.88 -21.40 -16.01
C GLY A 87 3.79 -20.11 -15.18
N ILE A 88 3.48 -20.26 -13.88
CA ILE A 88 3.50 -19.16 -12.91
C ILE A 88 4.74 -19.34 -12.06
N PHE A 89 5.59 -18.31 -12.04
CA PHE A 89 6.81 -18.29 -11.23
C PHE A 89 6.67 -17.18 -10.18
N GLY A 90 6.54 -17.55 -8.93
CA GLY A 90 6.43 -16.65 -7.79
C GLY A 90 7.59 -16.77 -6.83
N ASP A 91 7.87 -15.72 -6.09
CA ASP A 91 8.85 -15.73 -5.02
C ASP A 91 8.32 -16.52 -3.82
N TYR A 92 9.22 -16.91 -2.91
CA TYR A 92 8.89 -17.70 -1.72
C TYR A 92 8.32 -16.88 -0.56
N ASP A 93 8.28 -15.55 -0.67
CA ASP A 93 7.71 -14.68 0.35
C ASP A 93 6.16 -14.68 0.29
N VAL A 94 5.54 -13.95 1.21
CA VAL A 94 4.07 -13.88 1.32
C VAL A 94 3.44 -13.30 0.05
N ASP A 95 4.05 -12.30 -0.53
CA ASP A 95 3.54 -11.62 -1.72
C ASP A 95 3.64 -12.52 -2.94
N GLY A 96 4.75 -13.24 -3.11
CA GLY A 96 4.94 -14.21 -4.18
C GLY A 96 3.99 -15.39 -4.06
N ALA A 97 3.83 -15.96 -2.86
CA ALA A 97 2.91 -17.07 -2.60
C ALA A 97 1.45 -16.67 -2.86
N THR A 98 1.01 -15.51 -2.37
CA THR A 98 -0.37 -15.04 -2.56
C THR A 98 -0.64 -14.68 -4.02
N SER A 99 0.27 -14.02 -4.71
CA SER A 99 0.16 -13.70 -6.14
C SER A 99 0.07 -14.96 -7.00
N THR A 100 0.90 -15.95 -6.71
CA THR A 100 0.87 -17.26 -7.38
C THR A 100 -0.46 -17.97 -7.17
N ALA A 101 -0.99 -17.95 -5.94
CA ALA A 101 -2.29 -18.57 -5.63
C ALA A 101 -3.45 -17.86 -6.38
N ILE A 102 -3.45 -16.53 -6.42
CA ILE A 102 -4.48 -15.76 -7.14
C ILE A 102 -4.47 -16.10 -8.64
N LEU A 103 -3.30 -16.08 -9.28
CA LEU A 103 -3.17 -16.40 -10.70
C LEU A 103 -3.49 -17.86 -10.98
N GLY A 104 -3.04 -18.79 -10.13
CA GLY A 104 -3.32 -20.22 -10.25
C GLY A 104 -4.83 -20.49 -10.22
N ASN A 105 -5.54 -19.95 -9.24
CA ASN A 105 -6.99 -20.06 -9.14
C ASN A 105 -7.69 -19.49 -10.37
N TYR A 106 -7.29 -18.27 -10.77
CA TYR A 106 -7.86 -17.62 -11.96
C TYR A 106 -7.73 -18.48 -13.23
N PHE A 107 -6.52 -18.98 -13.51
CA PHE A 107 -6.32 -19.83 -14.70
C PHE A 107 -7.00 -21.18 -14.59
N THR A 108 -7.24 -21.71 -13.40
CA THR A 108 -8.00 -22.95 -13.19
C THR A 108 -9.49 -22.74 -13.46
N GLU A 109 -10.04 -21.57 -13.10
CA GLU A 109 -11.46 -21.26 -13.30
C GLU A 109 -11.85 -20.99 -14.76
N ILE A 110 -10.91 -20.50 -15.57
CA ILE A 110 -11.19 -20.12 -16.99
C ILE A 110 -10.82 -21.21 -18.01
N ASN A 111 -10.34 -22.40 -17.57
CA ASN A 111 -9.99 -23.52 -18.45
C ASN A 111 -11.12 -24.52 -18.61
#